data_60373573d1ee9f62df2522b05e60c364
#
_entry.id   60373573d1ee9f62df2522b05e60c364
#
_cell.length_a   1.000
_cell.length_b   1.000
_cell.length_c   1.000
_cell.angle_alpha   90.00
_cell.angle_beta   90.00
_cell.angle_gamma   90.00
#
_symmetry.space_group_name_H-M   'P 1'
#
loop_
_entity.id
_entity.type
_entity.pdbx_description
1 polymer ?
#
loop_
_entity_poly.entity_id
_entity_poly.type
_entity_poly.pdbx_seq_one_letter_code
_entity_poly.pdbx_strand_id
1 'polypeptide(L)'
;AIQLCSVFSLLPLQIKTPEVLQIIGLVLSAIGTIFFITAMLSMGKNWRAGIAAEDSTNFVKHGIYRISRNPAFCGFDLIYIGTLLVFPSVIHVIAVVLTIIMFHLQILEEEKFMESAFGTEYQNYKQKVGRYFLFF
;
A
#
# COMPACT_ATOMS: atom_id res chain seq x y z
N ALA A 1 -8.40 5.86 12.54
CA ALA A 1 -9.63 6.04 13.34
C ALA A 1 -10.72 5.04 12.97
N ILE A 2 -11.18 5.00 11.71
CA ILE A 2 -12.27 4.10 11.27
C ILE A 2 -11.93 2.63 11.51
N GLN A 3 -10.70 2.21 11.25
CA GLN A 3 -10.30 0.83 11.51
C GLN A 3 -10.34 0.48 13.00
N LEU A 4 -9.91 1.40 13.85
CA LEU A 4 -10.01 1.19 15.29
C LEU A 4 -11.47 1.10 15.73
N CYS A 5 -12.33 1.96 15.17
CA CYS A 5 -13.76 1.88 15.45
C CYS A 5 -14.35 0.54 14.99
N SER A 6 -13.90 0.01 13.85
CA SER A 6 -14.33 -1.32 13.39
C SER A 6 -13.90 -2.42 14.36
N VAL A 7 -12.65 -2.38 14.81
CA VAL A 7 -12.12 -3.37 15.76
C VAL A 7 -12.96 -3.42 17.05
N PHE A 8 -13.38 -2.25 17.55
CA PHE A 8 -14.21 -2.16 18.75
C PHE A 8 -15.71 -2.24 18.46
N SER A 9 -16.08 -2.56 17.21
CA SER A 9 -17.50 -2.66 16.80
C SER A 9 -18.31 -1.40 17.10
N LEU A 10 -17.65 -0.25 17.00
CA LEU A 10 -18.27 1.05 17.27
C LEU A 10 -18.96 1.67 16.06
N LEU A 11 -18.74 1.10 14.86
CA LEU A 11 -19.37 1.61 13.64
C LEU A 11 -20.75 1.01 13.46
N PRO A 12 -21.72 1.80 12.98
CA PRO A 12 -23.03 1.28 12.60
C PRO A 12 -22.94 0.44 11.33
N LEU A 13 -24.02 -0.29 11.02
CA LEU A 13 -24.15 -1.09 9.80
C LEU A 13 -23.07 -2.19 9.69
N GLN A 14 -22.81 -2.85 10.80
CA GLN A 14 -21.91 -4.00 10.87
C GLN A 14 -22.42 -5.14 9.98
N ILE A 15 -21.49 -5.83 9.32
CA ILE A 15 -21.78 -6.98 8.46
C ILE A 15 -21.16 -8.21 9.13
N LYS A 16 -21.91 -9.30 9.21
CA LYS A 16 -21.39 -10.58 9.69
C LYS A 16 -20.63 -11.27 8.56
N THR A 17 -19.43 -11.73 8.85
CA THR A 17 -18.64 -12.51 7.90
C THR A 17 -18.37 -13.91 8.43
N PRO A 18 -18.29 -14.91 7.53
CA PRO A 18 -17.84 -16.26 7.91
C PRO A 18 -16.44 -16.22 8.52
N GLU A 19 -16.17 -17.14 9.41
CA GLU A 19 -14.86 -17.28 10.06
C GLU A 19 -13.72 -17.43 9.04
N VAL A 20 -13.97 -18.13 7.94
CA VAL A 20 -12.97 -18.29 6.85
C VAL A 20 -12.53 -16.94 6.29
N LEU A 21 -13.47 -16.00 6.06
CA LEU A 21 -13.14 -14.66 5.58
C LEU A 21 -12.38 -13.85 6.63
N GLN A 22 -12.67 -14.04 7.90
CA GLN A 22 -11.93 -13.41 8.97
C GLN A 22 -10.47 -13.89 9.01
N ILE A 23 -10.25 -15.19 8.85
CA ILE A 23 -8.91 -15.77 8.78
C ILE A 23 -8.15 -15.22 7.58
N ILE A 24 -8.79 -15.18 6.41
CA ILE A 24 -8.20 -14.59 5.19
C ILE A 24 -7.82 -13.14 5.45
N GLY A 25 -8.69 -12.37 6.09
CA GLY A 25 -8.43 -10.98 6.44
C GLY A 25 -7.21 -10.81 7.35
N LEU A 26 -7.07 -11.66 8.36
CA LEU A 26 -5.90 -11.65 9.25
C LEU A 26 -4.61 -11.98 8.49
N VAL A 27 -4.64 -12.96 7.61
CA VAL A 27 -3.50 -13.34 6.78
C VAL A 27 -3.10 -12.19 5.86
N LEU A 28 -4.07 -11.56 5.18
CA LEU A 28 -3.80 -10.40 4.32
C LEU A 28 -3.20 -9.23 5.10
N SER A 29 -3.71 -8.96 6.29
CA SER A 29 -3.18 -7.90 7.15
C SER A 29 -1.74 -8.18 7.57
N ALA A 30 -1.44 -9.43 7.91
CA ALA A 30 -0.08 -9.84 8.27
C ALA A 30 0.88 -9.70 7.07
N ILE A 31 0.48 -10.15 5.89
CA ILE A 31 1.27 -10.02 4.66
C ILE A 31 1.49 -8.54 4.35
N GLY A 32 0.44 -7.71 4.44
CA GLY A 32 0.54 -6.27 4.21
C GLY A 32 1.52 -5.59 5.16
N THR A 33 1.51 -5.98 6.43
CA THR A 33 2.45 -5.46 7.43
C THR A 33 3.88 -5.84 7.08
N ILE A 34 4.11 -7.08 6.65
CA ILE A 34 5.43 -7.54 6.22
C ILE A 34 5.90 -6.73 5.00
N PHE A 35 5.04 -6.51 4.03
CA PHE A 35 5.36 -5.67 2.86
C PHE A 35 5.75 -4.26 3.26
N PHE A 36 5.01 -3.66 4.16
CA PHE A 36 5.29 -2.30 4.63
C PHE A 36 6.64 -2.22 5.35
N ILE A 37 6.89 -3.12 6.28
CA ILE A 37 8.15 -3.16 7.03
C ILE A 37 9.33 -3.40 6.09
N THR A 38 9.19 -4.34 5.15
CA THR A 38 10.23 -4.65 4.18
C THR A 38 10.51 -3.44 3.27
N ALA A 39 9.46 -2.71 2.87
CA ALA A 39 9.61 -1.50 2.08
C ALA A 39 10.39 -0.43 2.85
N MET A 40 10.07 -0.22 4.12
CA MET A 40 10.80 0.73 4.97
C MET A 40 12.27 0.36 5.08
N LEU A 41 12.56 -0.91 5.33
CA LEU A 41 13.93 -1.39 5.48
C LEU A 41 14.71 -1.27 4.17
N SER A 42 14.06 -1.53 3.03
CA SER A 42 14.69 -1.39 1.72
C SER A 42 15.00 0.06 1.37
N MET A 43 14.14 0.98 1.75
CA MET A 43 14.38 2.41 1.54
C MET A 43 15.45 2.97 2.49
N GLY A 44 15.52 2.48 3.70
CA GLY A 44 16.47 2.97 4.68
C GLY A 44 16.39 4.47 4.87
N LYS A 45 17.49 5.19 4.60
CA LYS A 45 17.57 6.64 4.74
C LYS A 45 16.70 7.41 3.73
N ASN A 46 16.27 6.77 2.66
CA ASN A 46 15.44 7.39 1.62
C ASN A 46 13.95 7.35 1.96
N TRP A 47 13.58 6.70 3.07
CA TRP A 47 12.19 6.66 3.50
C TRP A 47 11.70 8.04 3.87
N ARG A 48 10.60 8.46 3.23
CA ARG A 48 9.91 9.70 3.55
C ARG A 48 8.42 9.54 3.29
N ALA A 49 7.61 10.25 4.08
CA ALA A 49 6.18 10.36 3.82
C ALA A 49 5.98 11.40 2.72
N GLY A 50 5.65 10.95 1.52
CA GLY A 50 5.49 11.79 0.36
C GLY A 50 6.72 11.79 -0.56
N ILE A 51 6.77 12.75 -1.50
CA ILE A 51 7.81 12.79 -2.52
C ILE A 51 9.08 13.43 -1.96
N ALA A 52 10.16 12.66 -1.89
CA ALA A 52 11.46 13.11 -1.41
C ALA A 52 12.33 13.61 -2.58
N ALA A 53 11.87 14.67 -3.23
CA ALA A 53 12.43 15.14 -4.48
C ALA A 53 13.85 15.64 -4.38
N GLU A 54 14.13 16.48 -3.38
CA GLU A 54 15.31 17.33 -3.39
C GLU A 54 16.55 16.66 -2.86
N ASP A 55 16.38 15.65 -2.00
CA ASP A 55 17.49 15.01 -1.31
C ASP A 55 17.89 13.66 -1.90
N SER A 56 17.14 13.16 -2.88
CA SER A 56 17.41 11.85 -3.49
C SER A 56 18.24 11.99 -4.73
N THR A 57 19.47 11.51 -4.69
CA THR A 57 20.32 11.37 -5.86
C THR A 57 20.01 10.10 -6.64
N ASN A 58 19.42 9.10 -6.00
CA ASN A 58 19.01 7.83 -6.60
C ASN A 58 17.68 7.36 -6.02
N PHE A 59 16.92 6.60 -6.80
CA PHE A 59 15.75 5.92 -6.30
C PHE A 59 16.05 4.45 -5.98
N VAL A 60 15.27 3.88 -5.05
CA VAL A 60 15.50 2.52 -4.56
C VAL A 60 14.93 1.50 -5.55
N LYS A 61 15.77 0.53 -5.97
CA LYS A 61 15.42 -0.55 -6.90
C LYS A 61 15.67 -1.94 -6.34
N HIS A 62 16.28 -2.04 -5.16
CA HIS A 62 16.67 -3.31 -4.55
C HIS A 62 15.65 -3.79 -3.51
N GLY A 63 15.84 -5.00 -2.99
CA GLY A 63 14.95 -5.58 -1.99
C GLY A 63 13.56 -5.82 -2.56
N ILE A 64 12.52 -5.46 -1.78
CA ILE A 64 11.12 -5.61 -2.18
C ILE A 64 10.76 -4.80 -3.44
N TYR A 65 11.55 -3.76 -3.75
CA TYR A 65 11.35 -2.93 -4.95
C TYR A 65 11.67 -3.65 -6.26
N ARG A 66 12.21 -4.86 -6.20
CA ARG A 66 12.33 -5.73 -7.37
C ARG A 66 10.99 -6.38 -7.75
N ILE A 67 10.07 -6.44 -6.82
CA ILE A 67 8.76 -7.09 -6.98
C ILE A 67 7.67 -6.07 -7.26
N SER A 68 7.77 -4.90 -6.63
CA SER A 68 6.78 -3.84 -6.73
C SER A 68 7.46 -2.48 -6.73
N ARG A 69 6.94 -1.55 -7.52
CA ARG A 69 7.38 -0.16 -7.47
C ARG A 69 6.84 0.60 -6.26
N ASN A 70 5.76 0.10 -5.67
CA ASN A 70 5.06 0.74 -4.56
C ASN A 70 4.73 -0.27 -3.44
N PRO A 71 5.75 -0.95 -2.88
CA PRO A 71 5.49 -2.01 -1.92
C PRO A 71 4.84 -1.52 -0.62
N ALA A 72 5.12 -0.30 -0.17
CA ALA A 72 4.48 0.27 1.01
C ALA A 72 2.99 0.48 0.78
N PHE A 73 2.59 1.00 -0.38
CA PHE A 73 1.18 1.17 -0.72
C PHE A 73 0.47 -0.18 -0.89
N CYS A 74 1.13 -1.18 -1.48
CA CYS A 74 0.61 -2.55 -1.52
C CYS A 74 0.37 -3.07 -0.10
N GLY A 75 1.31 -2.84 0.80
CA GLY A 75 1.18 -3.22 2.20
C GLY A 75 -0.03 -2.57 2.86
N PHE A 76 -0.20 -1.26 2.67
CA PHE A 76 -1.36 -0.54 3.20
C PHE A 76 -2.67 -1.07 2.63
N ASP A 77 -2.75 -1.27 1.32
CA ASP A 77 -3.95 -1.81 0.68
C ASP A 77 -4.32 -3.18 1.25
N LEU A 78 -3.34 -4.05 1.44
CA LEU A 78 -3.56 -5.37 2.02
C LEU A 78 -4.03 -5.29 3.48
N ILE A 79 -3.47 -4.38 4.27
CA ILE A 79 -3.88 -4.17 5.65
C ILE A 79 -5.32 -3.67 5.71
N TYR A 80 -5.69 -2.70 4.88
CA TYR A 80 -7.03 -2.14 4.86
C TYR A 80 -8.07 -3.16 4.40
N ILE A 81 -7.79 -3.90 3.34
CA ILE A 81 -8.67 -4.97 2.86
C ILE A 81 -8.77 -6.08 3.90
N GLY A 82 -7.65 -6.49 4.49
CA GLY A 82 -7.62 -7.51 5.51
C GLY A 82 -8.45 -7.14 6.75
N THR A 83 -8.27 -5.91 7.24
CA THR A 83 -9.04 -5.41 8.38
C THR A 83 -10.54 -5.32 8.06
N LEU A 84 -10.87 -4.93 6.83
CA LEU A 84 -12.25 -4.91 6.36
C LEU A 84 -12.90 -6.29 6.42
N LEU A 85 -12.18 -7.34 6.02
CA LEU A 85 -12.71 -8.71 6.05
C LEU A 85 -12.92 -9.21 7.49
N VAL A 86 -12.10 -8.76 8.43
CA VAL A 86 -12.22 -9.15 9.84
C VAL A 86 -13.37 -8.40 10.53
N PHE A 87 -13.49 -7.09 10.28
CA PHE A 87 -14.47 -6.21 10.95
C PHE A 87 -15.27 -5.42 9.91
N PRO A 88 -16.10 -6.07 9.08
CA PRO A 88 -16.78 -5.36 8.01
C PRO A 88 -17.93 -4.51 8.51
N SER A 89 -18.06 -3.34 7.89
CA SER A 89 -19.24 -2.48 7.99
C SER A 89 -19.37 -1.68 6.70
N VAL A 90 -20.55 -1.14 6.42
CA VAL A 90 -20.76 -0.33 5.20
C VAL A 90 -19.85 0.91 5.23
N ILE A 91 -19.74 1.56 6.37
CA ILE A 91 -18.86 2.72 6.53
C ILE A 91 -17.39 2.34 6.32
N HIS A 92 -16.98 1.18 6.83
CA HIS A 92 -15.62 0.69 6.65
C HIS A 92 -15.32 0.40 5.17
N VAL A 93 -16.26 -0.21 4.44
CA VAL A 93 -16.11 -0.43 2.98
C VAL A 93 -15.89 0.89 2.26
N ILE A 94 -16.71 1.90 2.53
CA ILE A 94 -16.59 3.21 1.89
C ILE A 94 -15.21 3.82 2.19
N ALA A 95 -14.79 3.78 3.44
CA ALA A 95 -13.49 4.34 3.85
C ALA A 95 -12.32 3.63 3.17
N VAL A 96 -12.35 2.31 3.08
CA VAL A 96 -11.30 1.52 2.43
C VAL A 96 -11.23 1.84 0.94
N VAL A 97 -12.37 1.88 0.25
CA VAL A 97 -12.42 2.21 -1.18
C VAL A 97 -11.83 3.59 -1.44
N LEU A 98 -12.24 4.59 -0.66
CA LEU A 98 -11.71 5.95 -0.80
C LEU A 98 -10.20 6.02 -0.54
N THR A 99 -9.72 5.29 0.46
CA THR A 99 -8.30 5.25 0.80
C THR A 99 -7.47 4.62 -0.33
N ILE A 100 -7.94 3.51 -0.91
CA ILE A 100 -7.26 2.86 -2.03
C ILE A 100 -7.19 3.81 -3.24
N ILE A 101 -8.29 4.50 -3.54
CA ILE A 101 -8.31 5.50 -4.63
C ILE A 101 -7.30 6.62 -4.36
N MET A 102 -7.27 7.15 -3.15
CA MET A 102 -6.34 8.23 -2.78
C MET A 102 -4.89 7.77 -2.91
N PHE A 103 -4.56 6.57 -2.46
CA PHE A 103 -3.21 6.02 -2.61
C PHE A 103 -2.84 5.83 -4.07
N HIS A 104 -3.77 5.34 -4.88
CA HIS A 104 -3.51 5.19 -6.32
C HIS A 104 -3.21 6.53 -6.99
N LEU A 105 -3.98 7.58 -6.67
CA LEU A 105 -3.73 8.92 -7.19
C LEU A 105 -2.37 9.46 -6.73
N GLN A 106 -2.00 9.22 -5.48
CA GLN A 106 -0.69 9.59 -4.96
C GLN A 106 0.44 8.86 -5.69
N ILE A 107 0.27 7.56 -5.96
CA ILE A 107 1.23 6.78 -6.75
C ILE A 107 1.43 7.40 -8.13
N LEU A 108 0.34 7.80 -8.80
CA LEU A 108 0.43 8.42 -10.13
C LEU A 108 1.22 9.73 -10.09
N GLU A 109 1.02 10.54 -9.07
CA GLU A 109 1.79 11.79 -8.89
C GLU A 109 3.26 11.50 -8.61
N GLU A 110 3.56 10.53 -7.78
CA GLU A 110 4.94 10.13 -7.50
C GLU A 110 5.64 9.57 -8.74
N GLU A 111 4.93 8.81 -9.58
CA GLU A 111 5.47 8.30 -10.84
C GLU A 111 5.84 9.44 -11.80
N LYS A 112 4.99 10.45 -11.92
CA LYS A 112 5.29 11.64 -12.72
C LYS A 112 6.56 12.34 -12.23
N PHE A 113 6.67 12.49 -10.92
CA PHE A 113 7.85 13.07 -10.30
C PHE A 113 9.10 12.24 -10.61
N MET A 114 9.03 10.92 -10.45
CA MET A 114 10.15 10.03 -10.69
C MET A 114 10.60 10.05 -12.15
N GLU A 115 9.68 10.11 -13.09
CA GLU A 115 10.00 10.25 -14.52
C GLU A 115 10.71 11.56 -14.79
N SER A 116 10.29 12.64 -14.17
CA SER A 116 10.93 13.95 -14.30
C SER A 116 12.33 13.96 -13.68
N ALA A 117 12.50 13.35 -12.51
CA ALA A 117 13.74 13.38 -11.75
C ALA A 117 14.82 12.42 -12.29
N PHE A 118 14.41 11.23 -12.73
CA PHE A 118 15.32 10.14 -13.08
C PHE A 118 15.27 9.72 -14.56
N GLY A 119 14.27 10.17 -15.31
CA GLY A 119 14.17 9.98 -16.76
C GLY A 119 14.27 8.53 -17.21
N THR A 120 15.23 8.25 -18.09
CA THR A 120 15.41 6.93 -18.71
C THR A 120 15.66 5.82 -17.70
N GLU A 121 16.37 6.10 -16.62
CA GLU A 121 16.64 5.12 -15.55
C GLU A 121 15.35 4.63 -14.93
N TYR A 122 14.42 5.54 -14.63
CA TYR A 122 13.12 5.18 -14.08
C TYR A 122 12.24 4.44 -15.11
N GLN A 123 12.27 4.85 -16.37
CA GLN A 123 11.55 4.16 -17.44
C GLN A 123 12.01 2.71 -17.60
N ASN A 124 13.30 2.45 -17.52
CA ASN A 124 13.84 1.09 -17.56
C ASN A 124 13.36 0.27 -16.37
N TYR A 125 13.32 0.86 -15.20
CA TYR A 125 12.78 0.22 -14.01
C TYR A 125 11.30 -0.12 -14.17
N LYS A 126 10.48 0.80 -14.70
CA LYS A 126 9.05 0.58 -14.96
C LYS A 126 8.80 -0.60 -15.89
N GLN A 127 9.68 -0.84 -16.85
CA GLN A 127 9.55 -1.95 -17.78
C GLN A 127 9.78 -3.31 -17.11
N LYS A 128 10.60 -3.33 -16.05
CA LYS A 128 10.99 -4.56 -15.35
C LYS A 128 10.10 -4.87 -14.15
N VAL A 129 9.53 -3.87 -13.53
CA VAL A 129 8.79 -4.00 -12.26
C VAL A 129 7.43 -3.32 -12.38
N GLY A 130 6.36 -4.03 -12.06
CA GLY A 130 5.01 -3.50 -12.11
C GLY A 130 4.73 -2.48 -11.02
N ARG A 131 3.66 -1.72 -11.19
CA ARG A 131 3.25 -0.68 -10.24
C ARG A 131 2.94 -1.26 -8.86
N TYR A 132 2.20 -2.35 -8.80
CA TYR A 132 1.83 -3.03 -7.57
C TYR A 132 2.58 -4.35 -7.41
N PHE A 133 2.60 -5.17 -8.43
CA PHE A 133 3.30 -6.46 -8.49
C PHE A 133 4.01 -6.61 -9.82
N LEU A 134 4.77 -7.69 -9.98
CA LEU A 134 5.62 -7.97 -11.15
C LEU A 134 4.99 -7.62 -12.50
N PHE A 135 3.68 -7.78 -12.65
CA PHE A 135 3.00 -7.63 -13.94
C PHE A 135 2.00 -6.47 -13.98
N PHE A 136 1.73 -5.81 -12.86
CA PHE A 136 0.73 -4.73 -12.85
C PHE A 136 0.88 -3.75 -11.69
#